data_aa25058d17eb57c2a12a0ec8e949dd0e
#
_entry.id   aa25058d17eb57c2a12a0ec8e949dd0e
#
_cell.length_a   1.000
_cell.length_b   1.000
_cell.length_c   1.000
_cell.angle_alpha   90.00
_cell.angle_beta   90.00
_cell.angle_gamma   90.00
#
_symmetry.space_group_name_H-M   'P 1'
#
loop_
_entity.id
_entity.type
_entity.pdbx_description
1 polymer ?
#
loop_
_entity_poly.entity_id
_entity_poly.type
_entity_poly.pdbx_seq_one_letter_code
_entity_poly.pdbx_strand_id
1 'polypeptide(L)'
;SQSDLCILLGWGQKTITRYESHQVQDKAHDTILKKIDQDPEWFLKLLESAKCSLSADSYLKYYNTAVELFEINHDVYLRKAIEARYARFQENLVYNGNKQLSLDKVVDVIRYFAASTKITSLYKVKLMKLLWYADALSYKQRGCAITGLVYQALPMGAVPIAHESIIDLKNIPCEEEDVGEMMAYHFTLKNESSYPSL
;
A
#
# COMPACT_ATOMS: atom_id res chain seq x y z
N SER A 1 26.67 -1.31 -1.96
CA SER A 1 27.89 -1.55 -2.78
C SER A 1 28.08 -3.04 -3.05
N GLN A 2 28.95 -3.41 -4.03
CA GLN A 2 29.32 -4.81 -4.27
C GLN A 2 29.88 -5.50 -3.03
N SER A 3 30.67 -4.76 -2.26
CA SER A 3 31.26 -5.25 -0.98
C SER A 3 30.15 -5.55 0.05
N ASP A 4 29.20 -4.65 0.20
CA ASP A 4 28.10 -4.84 1.16
C ASP A 4 27.23 -6.04 0.78
N LEU A 5 26.99 -6.24 -0.52
CA LEU A 5 26.24 -7.40 -1.01
C LEU A 5 26.99 -8.71 -0.73
N CYS A 6 28.31 -8.72 -0.90
CA CYS A 6 29.13 -9.88 -0.52
C CYS A 6 29.05 -10.17 0.98
N ILE A 7 29.11 -9.13 1.83
CA ILE A 7 28.98 -9.27 3.28
C ILE A 7 27.60 -9.82 3.65
N LEU A 8 26.55 -9.24 3.06
CA LEU A 8 25.15 -9.61 3.30
C LEU A 8 24.89 -11.09 2.98
N LEU A 9 25.49 -11.59 1.88
CA LEU A 9 25.30 -12.96 1.40
C LEU A 9 26.31 -13.96 1.96
N GLY A 10 27.29 -13.51 2.74
CA GLY A 10 28.39 -14.35 3.21
C GLY A 10 29.28 -14.85 2.07
N TRP A 11 29.35 -14.12 0.96
CA TRP A 11 30.14 -14.47 -0.21
C TRP A 11 31.54 -13.86 -0.16
N GLY A 12 32.45 -14.43 -0.94
CA GLY A 12 33.81 -13.87 -1.05
C GLY A 12 33.79 -12.46 -1.67
N GLN A 13 34.64 -11.57 -1.16
CA GLN A 13 34.67 -10.14 -1.50
C GLN A 13 34.69 -9.81 -3.00
N LYS A 14 35.26 -10.71 -3.83
CA LYS A 14 35.36 -10.51 -5.29
C LYS A 14 34.28 -11.25 -6.09
N THR A 15 33.34 -11.92 -5.43
CA THR A 15 32.36 -12.76 -6.12
C THR A 15 31.45 -11.93 -7.02
N ILE A 16 30.89 -10.84 -6.51
CA ILE A 16 30.00 -9.96 -7.29
C ILE A 16 30.79 -9.26 -8.41
N THR A 17 31.98 -8.74 -8.11
CA THR A 17 32.84 -8.11 -9.14
C THR A 17 33.16 -9.07 -10.29
N ARG A 18 33.38 -10.37 -9.99
CA ARG A 18 33.63 -11.37 -11.04
C ARG A 18 32.39 -11.61 -11.91
N TYR A 19 31.19 -11.61 -11.32
CA TYR A 19 29.96 -11.76 -12.09
C TYR A 19 29.67 -10.54 -12.98
N GLU A 20 29.93 -9.35 -12.52
CA GLU A 20 29.81 -8.13 -13.32
C GLU A 20 30.87 -8.04 -14.43
N SER A 21 32.03 -8.74 -14.28
CA SER A 21 33.08 -8.82 -15.30
C SER A 21 32.92 -10.00 -16.29
N HIS A 22 31.69 -10.43 -16.55
CA HIS A 22 31.32 -11.46 -17.55
C HIS A 22 31.65 -12.91 -17.17
N GLN A 23 31.94 -13.26 -15.93
CA GLN A 23 31.98 -14.65 -15.51
C GLN A 23 30.55 -15.22 -15.40
N VAL A 24 30.40 -16.47 -15.84
CA VAL A 24 29.12 -17.19 -15.71
C VAL A 24 28.79 -17.34 -14.23
N GLN A 25 27.58 -16.92 -13.85
CA GLN A 25 27.08 -17.08 -12.49
C GLN A 25 26.78 -18.55 -12.20
N ASP A 26 27.10 -18.99 -11.00
CA ASP A 26 26.60 -20.25 -10.46
C ASP A 26 25.07 -20.17 -10.33
N LYS A 27 24.38 -21.25 -10.69
CA LYS A 27 22.93 -21.34 -10.64
C LYS A 27 22.35 -21.06 -9.23
N ALA A 28 23.07 -21.47 -8.18
CA ALA A 28 22.66 -21.20 -6.80
C ALA A 28 22.74 -19.69 -6.49
N HIS A 29 23.82 -19.03 -6.88
CA HIS A 29 23.99 -17.59 -6.69
C HIS A 29 22.99 -16.77 -7.54
N ASP A 30 22.74 -17.17 -8.78
CA ASP A 30 21.71 -16.55 -9.64
C ASP A 30 20.32 -16.62 -9.00
N THR A 31 19.98 -17.78 -8.42
CA THR A 31 18.70 -17.95 -7.73
C THR A 31 18.58 -17.03 -6.51
N ILE A 32 19.64 -16.86 -5.72
CA ILE A 32 19.67 -15.98 -4.56
C ILE A 32 19.54 -14.51 -4.98
N LEU A 33 20.27 -14.08 -6.02
CA LEU A 33 20.20 -12.71 -6.52
C LEU A 33 18.81 -12.38 -7.07
N LYS A 34 18.19 -13.30 -7.81
CA LYS A 34 16.80 -13.16 -8.27
C LYS A 34 15.81 -13.07 -7.11
N LYS A 35 16.04 -13.85 -6.04
CA LYS A 35 15.18 -13.79 -4.85
C LYS A 35 15.29 -12.45 -4.12
N ILE A 36 16.49 -11.87 -4.01
CA ILE A 36 16.68 -10.52 -3.45
C ILE A 36 15.87 -9.49 -4.23
N ASP A 37 15.91 -9.57 -5.57
CA ASP A 37 15.24 -8.64 -6.46
C ASP A 37 13.70 -8.75 -6.41
N GLN A 38 13.18 -9.95 -6.21
CA GLN A 38 11.76 -10.26 -6.29
C GLN A 38 11.02 -10.32 -4.95
N ASP A 39 11.73 -10.45 -3.83
CA ASP A 39 11.17 -10.69 -2.50
C ASP A 39 11.77 -9.71 -1.47
N PRO A 40 11.23 -8.48 -1.40
CA PRO A 40 11.69 -7.47 -0.44
C PRO A 40 11.54 -7.89 1.02
N GLU A 41 10.54 -8.71 1.35
CA GLU A 41 10.33 -9.23 2.71
C GLU A 41 11.49 -10.16 3.13
N TRP A 42 11.88 -11.06 2.22
CA TRP A 42 13.02 -11.92 2.45
C TRP A 42 14.33 -11.12 2.56
N PHE A 43 14.47 -10.08 1.74
CA PHE A 43 15.63 -9.18 1.79
C PHE A 43 15.72 -8.42 3.12
N LEU A 44 14.59 -7.97 3.69
CA LEU A 44 14.54 -7.36 5.03
C LEU A 44 15.03 -8.33 6.11
N LYS A 45 14.57 -9.58 6.08
CA LYS A 45 15.04 -10.62 7.03
C LYS A 45 16.54 -10.90 6.91
N LEU A 46 17.05 -10.87 5.69
CA LEU A 46 18.48 -11.04 5.41
C LEU A 46 19.30 -9.85 5.94
N LEU A 47 18.81 -8.61 5.76
CA LEU A 47 19.42 -7.40 6.31
C LEU A 47 19.48 -7.43 7.84
N GLU A 48 18.40 -7.84 8.50
CA GLU A 48 18.39 -7.98 9.96
C GLU A 48 19.48 -8.96 10.46
N SER A 49 19.64 -10.10 9.79
CA SER A 49 20.66 -11.08 10.14
C SER A 49 22.09 -10.55 9.96
N ALA A 50 22.30 -9.65 9.02
CA ALA A 50 23.62 -9.06 8.71
C ALA A 50 23.84 -7.67 9.37
N LYS A 51 22.95 -7.22 10.25
CA LYS A 51 22.98 -5.89 10.87
C LYS A 51 24.31 -5.54 11.52
N CYS A 52 24.92 -6.49 12.22
CA CYS A 52 26.20 -6.30 12.89
C CYS A 52 27.43 -6.33 11.95
N SER A 53 27.24 -6.78 10.70
CA SER A 53 28.31 -6.94 9.72
C SER A 53 28.39 -5.80 8.72
N LEU A 54 27.34 -4.99 8.60
CA LEU A 54 27.27 -3.80 7.77
C LEU A 54 27.57 -2.53 8.57
N SER A 55 28.04 -1.47 7.89
CA SER A 55 28.06 -0.15 8.52
C SER A 55 26.64 0.36 8.80
N ALA A 56 26.47 1.16 9.86
CA ALA A 56 25.15 1.70 10.23
C ALA A 56 24.49 2.46 9.08
N ASP A 57 25.25 3.24 8.33
CA ASP A 57 24.75 4.02 7.19
C ASP A 57 24.31 3.12 6.03
N SER A 58 25.10 2.09 5.70
CA SER A 58 24.76 1.12 4.66
C SER A 58 23.51 0.32 5.05
N TYR A 59 23.44 -0.13 6.30
CA TYR A 59 22.27 -0.85 6.80
C TYR A 59 21.01 0.00 6.69
N LEU A 60 21.03 1.23 7.21
CA LEU A 60 19.87 2.13 7.20
C LEU A 60 19.41 2.44 5.77
N LYS A 61 20.35 2.71 4.87
CA LYS A 61 20.04 2.96 3.45
C LYS A 61 19.33 1.76 2.81
N TYR A 62 19.87 0.55 2.97
CA TYR A 62 19.28 -0.65 2.36
C TYR A 62 17.96 -1.03 3.01
N TYR A 63 17.85 -0.85 4.32
CA TYR A 63 16.63 -1.10 5.06
C TYR A 63 15.49 -0.20 4.57
N ASN A 64 15.70 1.11 4.48
CA ASN A 64 14.69 2.05 4.01
C ASN A 64 14.25 1.74 2.58
N THR A 65 15.21 1.43 1.68
CA THR A 65 14.87 1.04 0.30
C THR A 65 14.06 -0.26 0.26
N ALA A 66 14.40 -1.24 1.08
CA ALA A 66 13.69 -2.52 1.13
C ALA A 66 12.28 -2.38 1.70
N VAL A 67 12.09 -1.55 2.73
CA VAL A 67 10.76 -1.22 3.28
C VAL A 67 9.89 -0.53 2.22
N GLU A 68 10.44 0.45 1.50
CA GLU A 68 9.70 1.14 0.44
C GLU A 68 9.25 0.17 -0.66
N LEU A 69 10.13 -0.73 -1.11
CA LEU A 69 9.81 -1.76 -2.11
C LEU A 69 8.76 -2.77 -1.59
N PHE A 70 8.86 -3.15 -0.32
CA PHE A 70 7.88 -4.02 0.32
C PHE A 70 6.49 -3.36 0.33
N GLU A 71 6.40 -2.10 0.73
CA GLU A 71 5.14 -1.35 0.74
C GLU A 71 4.52 -1.21 -0.66
N ILE A 72 5.36 -0.96 -1.68
CA ILE A 72 4.90 -0.89 -3.08
C ILE A 72 4.33 -2.24 -3.53
N ASN A 73 5.03 -3.34 -3.27
CA ASN A 73 4.57 -4.68 -3.65
C ASN A 73 3.30 -5.08 -2.90
N HIS A 74 3.18 -4.71 -1.63
CA HIS A 74 1.98 -4.94 -0.83
C HIS A 74 0.77 -4.19 -1.40
N ASP A 75 0.92 -2.91 -1.75
CA ASP A 75 -0.16 -2.12 -2.38
C ASP A 75 -0.60 -2.73 -3.72
N VAL A 76 0.34 -3.15 -4.56
CA VAL A 76 0.03 -3.83 -5.83
C VAL A 76 -0.77 -5.11 -5.61
N TYR A 77 -0.41 -5.90 -4.59
CA TYR A 77 -1.13 -7.11 -4.22
C TYR A 77 -2.56 -6.79 -3.74
N LEU A 78 -2.70 -5.82 -2.84
CA LEU A 78 -4.02 -5.39 -2.33
C LEU A 78 -4.92 -4.89 -3.46
N ARG A 79 -4.40 -4.06 -4.36
CA ARG A 79 -5.14 -3.57 -5.52
C ARG A 79 -5.67 -4.72 -6.38
N LYS A 80 -4.82 -5.68 -6.73
CA LYS A 80 -5.24 -6.87 -7.50
C LYS A 80 -6.27 -7.71 -6.77
N ALA A 81 -6.13 -7.89 -5.45
CA ALA A 81 -7.09 -8.63 -4.64
C ALA A 81 -8.46 -7.94 -4.58
N ILE A 82 -8.49 -6.60 -4.48
CA ILE A 82 -9.72 -5.83 -4.54
C ILE A 82 -10.35 -5.93 -5.93
N GLU A 83 -9.58 -5.69 -6.99
CA GLU A 83 -10.05 -5.78 -8.39
C GLU A 83 -10.64 -7.16 -8.70
N ALA A 84 -10.01 -8.24 -8.23
CA ALA A 84 -10.54 -9.59 -8.39
C ALA A 84 -11.91 -9.79 -7.74
N ARG A 85 -12.14 -9.19 -6.54
CA ARG A 85 -13.46 -9.21 -5.88
C ARG A 85 -14.52 -8.41 -6.65
N TYR A 86 -14.11 -7.40 -7.38
CA TYR A 86 -14.99 -6.54 -8.19
C TYR A 86 -15.20 -7.07 -9.62
N ALA A 87 -14.40 -8.03 -10.09
CA ALA A 87 -14.47 -8.55 -11.46
C ALA A 87 -15.89 -8.96 -11.88
N ARG A 88 -16.64 -9.63 -10.98
CA ARG A 88 -18.01 -10.06 -11.23
C ARG A 88 -19.03 -8.93 -11.47
N PHE A 89 -18.69 -7.68 -11.09
CA PHE A 89 -19.56 -6.53 -11.26
C PHE A 89 -19.20 -5.69 -12.49
N GLN A 90 -18.09 -6.00 -13.17
CA GLN A 90 -17.64 -5.22 -14.32
C GLN A 90 -18.51 -5.41 -15.56
N GLU A 91 -19.16 -6.56 -15.69
CA GLU A 91 -20.08 -6.86 -16.78
C GLU A 91 -21.42 -6.13 -16.64
N ASN A 92 -21.82 -5.77 -15.42
CA ASN A 92 -23.07 -5.09 -15.15
C ASN A 92 -22.84 -3.90 -14.22
N LEU A 93 -22.66 -2.71 -14.81
CA LEU A 93 -22.33 -1.48 -14.11
C LEU A 93 -23.46 -0.91 -13.24
N VAL A 94 -24.64 -1.53 -13.20
CA VAL A 94 -25.76 -1.08 -12.34
C VAL A 94 -25.37 -1.08 -10.86
N TYR A 95 -24.61 -2.10 -10.43
CA TYR A 95 -24.24 -2.25 -9.02
C TYR A 95 -23.15 -1.27 -8.55
N ASN A 96 -22.37 -0.73 -9.47
CA ASN A 96 -21.29 0.23 -9.19
C ASN A 96 -21.61 1.66 -9.70
N GLY A 97 -22.90 1.95 -9.83
CA GLY A 97 -23.38 3.28 -10.18
C GLY A 97 -22.92 3.74 -11.56
N ASN A 98 -23.00 2.87 -12.57
CA ASN A 98 -22.57 3.14 -13.97
C ASN A 98 -21.12 3.59 -14.10
N LYS A 99 -20.24 3.13 -13.20
CA LYS A 99 -18.81 3.50 -13.18
C LYS A 99 -17.97 2.27 -12.92
N GLN A 100 -16.92 2.06 -13.70
CA GLN A 100 -15.92 1.06 -13.38
C GLN A 100 -15.17 1.45 -12.10
N LEU A 101 -14.76 0.45 -11.30
CA LEU A 101 -13.97 0.67 -10.11
C LEU A 101 -12.68 1.43 -10.45
N SER A 102 -12.42 2.49 -9.70
CA SER A 102 -11.17 3.24 -9.75
C SER A 102 -10.61 3.41 -8.35
N LEU A 103 -9.63 2.58 -8.00
CA LEU A 103 -9.00 2.62 -6.68
C LEU A 103 -8.28 3.94 -6.42
N ASP A 104 -7.74 4.59 -7.45
CA ASP A 104 -7.13 5.91 -7.32
C ASP A 104 -8.18 6.96 -6.93
N LYS A 105 -9.39 6.89 -7.52
CA LYS A 105 -10.49 7.76 -7.10
C LYS A 105 -10.99 7.46 -5.69
N VAL A 106 -10.95 6.21 -5.27
CA VAL A 106 -11.26 5.84 -3.87
C VAL A 106 -10.27 6.50 -2.92
N VAL A 107 -8.98 6.39 -3.20
CA VAL A 107 -7.91 7.04 -2.41
C VAL A 107 -8.10 8.56 -2.40
N ASP A 108 -8.32 9.19 -3.55
CA ASP A 108 -8.54 10.64 -3.66
C ASP A 108 -9.72 11.11 -2.78
N VAL A 109 -10.85 10.39 -2.83
CA VAL A 109 -12.06 10.73 -2.05
C VAL A 109 -11.83 10.56 -0.55
N ILE A 110 -11.12 9.49 -0.13
CA ILE A 110 -10.78 9.29 1.28
C ILE A 110 -9.85 10.40 1.76
N ARG A 111 -8.81 10.75 0.99
CA ARG A 111 -7.89 11.85 1.32
C ARG A 111 -8.62 13.20 1.39
N TYR A 112 -9.55 13.45 0.48
CA TYR A 112 -10.39 14.65 0.50
C TYR A 112 -11.20 14.76 1.81
N PHE A 113 -11.81 13.66 2.27
CA PHE A 113 -12.54 13.66 3.54
C PHE A 113 -11.61 13.82 4.75
N ALA A 114 -10.45 13.17 4.73
CA ALA A 114 -9.46 13.27 5.80
C ALA A 114 -8.84 14.68 5.91
N ALA A 115 -8.73 15.41 4.79
CA ALA A 115 -8.24 16.79 4.75
C ALA A 115 -9.31 17.83 5.15
N SER A 116 -10.59 17.45 5.18
CA SER A 116 -11.69 18.40 5.34
C SER A 116 -11.80 18.90 6.78
N THR A 117 -11.61 20.19 7.00
CA THR A 117 -11.81 20.85 8.31
C THR A 117 -13.26 20.83 8.80
N LYS A 118 -14.22 20.51 7.90
CA LYS A 118 -15.64 20.38 8.25
C LYS A 118 -16.00 19.03 8.86
N ILE A 119 -15.10 18.05 8.72
CA ILE A 119 -15.32 16.69 9.22
C ILE A 119 -14.46 16.51 10.49
N THR A 120 -15.11 16.53 11.62
CA THR A 120 -14.46 16.21 12.90
C THR A 120 -14.45 14.71 13.12
N SER A 121 -13.31 14.16 13.56
CA SER A 121 -13.16 12.75 13.97
C SER A 121 -13.69 11.77 12.91
N LEU A 122 -12.91 11.61 11.84
CA LEU A 122 -13.25 10.72 10.74
C LEU A 122 -12.83 9.28 11.06
N TYR A 123 -13.71 8.52 11.70
CA TYR A 123 -13.51 7.10 11.95
C TYR A 123 -14.11 6.21 10.86
N LYS A 124 -13.70 4.93 10.82
CA LYS A 124 -14.07 3.94 9.80
C LYS A 124 -15.55 3.93 9.43
N VAL A 125 -16.44 3.86 10.43
CA VAL A 125 -17.90 3.81 10.18
C VAL A 125 -18.40 5.08 9.47
N LYS A 126 -17.90 6.25 9.88
CA LYS A 126 -18.25 7.54 9.28
C LYS A 126 -17.71 7.63 7.87
N LEU A 127 -16.47 7.20 7.64
CA LEU A 127 -15.85 7.16 6.31
C LEU A 127 -16.66 6.31 5.34
N MET A 128 -17.05 5.08 5.74
CA MET A 128 -17.84 4.18 4.88
C MET A 128 -19.16 4.83 4.44
N LYS A 129 -19.84 5.53 5.36
CA LYS A 129 -21.07 6.27 5.04
C LYS A 129 -20.82 7.44 4.09
N LEU A 130 -19.74 8.21 4.30
CA LEU A 130 -19.40 9.34 3.43
C LEU A 130 -19.05 8.89 2.01
N LEU A 131 -18.34 7.76 1.84
CA LEU A 131 -18.09 7.18 0.53
C LEU A 131 -19.39 6.84 -0.20
N TRP A 132 -20.32 6.17 0.50
CA TRP A 132 -21.63 5.85 -0.08
C TRP A 132 -22.41 7.11 -0.44
N TYR A 133 -22.47 8.13 0.43
CA TYR A 133 -23.17 9.38 0.13
C TYR A 133 -22.55 10.13 -1.06
N ALA A 134 -21.22 10.15 -1.18
CA ALA A 134 -20.53 10.80 -2.29
C ALA A 134 -20.89 10.14 -3.63
N ASP A 135 -20.84 8.81 -3.69
CA ASP A 135 -21.19 8.07 -4.89
C ASP A 135 -22.69 8.19 -5.22
N ALA A 136 -23.57 8.08 -4.23
CA ALA A 136 -25.01 8.20 -4.40
C ALA A 136 -25.41 9.61 -4.85
N LEU A 137 -24.83 10.67 -4.29
CA LEU A 137 -25.06 12.05 -4.69
C LEU A 137 -24.60 12.30 -6.11
N SER A 138 -23.39 11.82 -6.45
CA SER A 138 -22.84 11.91 -7.81
C SER A 138 -23.76 11.20 -8.82
N TYR A 139 -24.20 9.98 -8.49
CA TYR A 139 -25.11 9.23 -9.33
C TYR A 139 -26.42 9.98 -9.56
N LYS A 140 -27.01 10.53 -8.49
CA LYS A 140 -28.25 11.34 -8.57
C LYS A 140 -28.09 12.56 -9.47
N GLN A 141 -26.95 13.23 -9.43
CA GLN A 141 -26.72 14.49 -10.16
C GLN A 141 -26.21 14.29 -11.58
N ARG A 142 -25.42 13.24 -11.83
CA ARG A 142 -24.65 13.05 -13.06
C ARG A 142 -24.92 11.73 -13.77
N GLY A 143 -25.72 10.83 -13.17
CA GLY A 143 -25.99 9.50 -13.70
C GLY A 143 -24.85 8.50 -13.51
N CYS A 144 -23.77 8.87 -12.84
CA CYS A 144 -22.66 7.96 -12.52
C CYS A 144 -22.02 8.25 -11.16
N ALA A 145 -21.51 7.19 -10.52
CA ALA A 145 -20.74 7.27 -9.28
C ALA A 145 -19.37 7.95 -9.50
N ILE A 146 -18.67 8.30 -8.43
CA ILE A 146 -17.30 8.82 -8.47
C ILE A 146 -16.31 7.68 -8.55
N THR A 147 -16.47 6.68 -7.66
CA THR A 147 -15.46 5.65 -7.39
C THR A 147 -15.70 4.34 -8.11
N GLY A 148 -16.96 4.01 -8.39
CA GLY A 148 -17.37 2.70 -8.90
C GLY A 148 -17.37 1.60 -7.83
N LEU A 149 -17.41 1.98 -6.55
CA LEU A 149 -17.55 1.04 -5.45
C LEU A 149 -18.92 0.36 -5.46
N VAL A 150 -18.95 -0.91 -5.10
CA VAL A 150 -20.16 -1.68 -4.84
C VAL A 150 -20.37 -1.79 -3.35
N TYR A 151 -21.56 -1.46 -2.90
CA TYR A 151 -21.89 -1.42 -1.47
C TYR A 151 -22.78 -2.58 -1.06
N GLN A 152 -22.49 -3.17 0.08
CA GLN A 152 -23.33 -4.16 0.74
C GLN A 152 -24.05 -3.52 1.94
N ALA A 153 -25.30 -3.93 2.16
CA ALA A 153 -26.07 -3.50 3.30
C ALA A 153 -25.67 -4.31 4.54
N LEU A 154 -25.05 -3.65 5.51
CA LEU A 154 -24.72 -4.22 6.81
C LEU A 154 -25.57 -3.54 7.90
N PRO A 155 -25.67 -4.12 9.13
CA PRO A 155 -26.51 -3.55 10.20
C PRO A 155 -26.20 -2.08 10.53
N MET A 156 -24.95 -1.63 10.36
CA MET A 156 -24.51 -0.25 10.61
C MET A 156 -24.61 0.67 9.38
N GLY A 157 -25.07 0.16 8.25
CA GLY A 157 -25.26 0.91 7.01
C GLY A 157 -24.56 0.32 5.80
N ALA A 158 -24.53 1.08 4.70
CA ALA A 158 -23.85 0.67 3.47
C ALA A 158 -22.33 0.70 3.64
N VAL A 159 -21.68 -0.40 3.25
CA VAL A 159 -20.23 -0.57 3.37
C VAL A 159 -19.68 -1.11 2.04
N PRO A 160 -18.59 -0.56 1.50
CA PRO A 160 -17.98 -1.07 0.28
C PRO A 160 -17.54 -2.53 0.42
N ILE A 161 -17.68 -3.32 -0.64
CA ILE A 161 -17.05 -4.64 -0.72
C ILE A 161 -15.53 -4.47 -0.60
N ALA A 162 -14.88 -5.37 0.13
CA ALA A 162 -13.43 -5.32 0.43
C ALA A 162 -12.98 -4.06 1.20
N HIS A 163 -13.86 -3.44 1.99
CA HIS A 163 -13.54 -2.22 2.75
C HIS A 163 -12.32 -2.35 3.66
N GLU A 164 -12.04 -3.53 4.19
CA GLU A 164 -10.85 -3.78 5.01
C GLU A 164 -9.57 -3.60 4.18
N SER A 165 -9.49 -4.25 3.02
CA SER A 165 -8.35 -4.10 2.11
C SER A 165 -8.25 -2.68 1.50
N ILE A 166 -9.38 -1.97 1.37
CA ILE A 166 -9.38 -0.59 0.85
C ILE A 166 -8.69 0.36 1.82
N ILE A 167 -8.93 0.24 3.11
CA ILE A 167 -8.29 1.14 4.09
C ILE A 167 -6.79 0.89 4.26
N ASP A 168 -6.30 -0.28 3.85
CA ASP A 168 -4.89 -0.65 3.88
C ASP A 168 -4.11 -0.25 2.62
N LEU A 169 -4.78 0.36 1.62
CA LEU A 169 -4.12 0.85 0.43
C LEU A 169 -3.11 1.95 0.75
N LYS A 170 -1.99 1.94 0.03
CA LYS A 170 -0.97 3.00 0.12
C LYS A 170 -1.60 4.38 -0.08
N ASN A 171 -1.10 5.36 0.63
CA ASN A 171 -1.57 6.76 0.62
C ASN A 171 -2.95 7.00 1.25
N ILE A 172 -3.57 6.03 1.89
CA ILE A 172 -4.71 6.29 2.76
C ILE A 172 -4.20 6.71 4.14
N PRO A 173 -4.55 7.91 4.61
CA PRO A 173 -4.09 8.43 5.89
C PRO A 173 -4.90 7.82 7.03
N CYS A 174 -4.52 6.61 7.45
CA CYS A 174 -5.18 5.85 8.50
C CYS A 174 -4.22 5.66 9.69
N GLU A 175 -4.67 5.97 10.88
CA GLU A 175 -3.97 5.73 12.14
C GLU A 175 -4.83 4.84 13.02
N GLU A 176 -4.21 3.88 13.69
CA GLU A 176 -4.86 3.07 14.70
C GLU A 176 -4.79 3.80 16.05
N GLU A 177 -5.93 3.98 16.68
CA GLU A 177 -6.05 4.63 17.99
C GLU A 177 -6.76 3.70 18.97
N ASP A 178 -6.23 3.62 20.19
CA ASP A 178 -6.90 2.93 21.29
C ASP A 178 -8.02 3.82 21.85
N VAL A 179 -9.26 3.41 21.67
CA VAL A 179 -10.44 4.08 22.21
C VAL A 179 -11.07 3.18 23.28
N GLY A 180 -10.61 3.32 24.51
CA GLY A 180 -11.01 2.46 25.62
C GLY A 180 -10.49 1.05 25.48
N GLU A 181 -11.38 0.06 25.33
CA GLU A 181 -11.00 -1.35 25.12
C GLU A 181 -11.00 -1.78 23.65
N MET A 182 -11.23 -0.83 22.71
CA MET A 182 -11.36 -1.14 21.30
C MET A 182 -10.34 -0.36 20.46
N MET A 183 -9.79 -1.03 19.43
CA MET A 183 -8.99 -0.41 18.39
C MET A 183 -9.89 0.32 17.40
N ALA A 184 -9.59 1.59 17.11
CA ALA A 184 -10.33 2.42 16.16
C ALA A 184 -9.41 2.91 15.04
N TYR A 185 -9.94 2.94 13.82
CA TYR A 185 -9.24 3.47 12.64
C TYR A 185 -9.64 4.93 12.44
N HIS A 186 -8.71 5.85 12.64
CA HIS A 186 -8.88 7.29 12.48
C HIS A 186 -8.20 7.75 11.19
N PHE A 187 -8.92 8.49 10.36
CA PHE A 187 -8.43 8.99 9.07
C PHE A 187 -8.17 10.49 9.17
N THR A 188 -6.90 10.87 9.18
CA THR A 188 -6.48 12.27 9.28
C THR A 188 -5.23 12.51 8.47
N LEU A 189 -5.17 13.62 7.73
CA LEU A 189 -3.91 14.12 7.21
C LEU A 189 -3.25 14.91 8.33
N LYS A 190 -2.21 14.36 8.95
CA LYS A 190 -1.28 15.19 9.72
C LYS A 190 -0.77 16.26 8.76
N ASN A 191 -0.85 17.53 9.18
CA ASN A 191 -0.32 18.63 8.38
C ASN A 191 1.06 18.24 7.87
N GLU A 192 1.19 17.99 6.58
CA GLU A 192 2.46 17.90 5.87
C GLU A 192 3.07 19.31 5.83
N SER A 193 3.34 19.86 7.01
CA SER A 193 4.09 21.09 7.18
C SER A 193 5.56 20.74 7.22
N SER A 194 6.11 20.30 6.09
CA SER A 194 7.55 20.41 5.80
C SER A 194 7.85 19.96 4.36
N TYR A 195 7.24 20.64 3.37
CA TYR A 195 7.96 20.79 2.13
C TYR A 195 8.76 22.10 2.24
N PRO A 196 10.09 22.06 2.05
CA PRO A 196 10.82 23.31 1.91
C PRO A 196 10.28 24.01 0.67
N SER A 197 9.75 25.23 0.87
CA SER A 197 9.44 26.16 -0.22
C SER A 197 10.68 26.34 -1.08
N LEU A 198 10.57 25.99 -2.36
CA LEU A 198 11.53 26.39 -3.40
C LEU A 198 11.53 27.90 -3.56
#